data_2de8ad46b00a3a4dbe9823dd6043bbf2
#
_entry.id   2de8ad46b00a3a4dbe9823dd6043bbf2
#
_cell.length_a   1.000
_cell.length_b   1.000
_cell.length_c   1.000
_cell.angle_alpha   90.00
_cell.angle_beta   90.00
_cell.angle_gamma   90.00
#
_symmetry.space_group_name_H-M   'P 1'
#
loop_
_entity.id
_entity.type
_entity.pdbx_description
1 polymer ?
#
loop_
_entity_poly.entity_id
_entity_poly.type
_entity_poly.pdbx_seq_one_letter_code
_entity_poly.pdbx_strand_id
1 'polypeptide(L)'
;MDFYNFYTGKEFEAYQYLGAHVWDGGTTFRTFAPAAQRVSVIGEFNGWTETPMNRVHDGNFWECTMNNVGSDLMYKYRIYRQDGSFVDHADPYAFYSEMRPGTASKTYALGGYEFGDSKWLKNRKASYDKPVNIYEMHFGSWKKRGEGQEDWYTYEELAPILITYLKEHGYNYVEIMPLCEYPCDESWGYQDTGYFSPTSRYGKPEELKAFVDQCHQAGIGVILDFVPVHFAVNDYALAEYDGTALYEYPNMAVGRNEWGSCNFMHSRGEVCSFLQSSAYYWMNEFHFDGLRMDAVGNLIYWQGDASRGENLAALKFIRTMNQGLKERIPDCLLFAEDSTPYQGVTKPVWEGGLGFDYKWDLGWMHDTLSYFQADAKERQEKYHKLTFSMMYFYNERYILPLSHDEVVHGKATIAQKMNGGYDGKFPQARAFYMYMYAHPGAKLNFMGNELAQLKEWCEKDELDWILLKFPVHEAFHKFMADLNQCYLKNSAFSQRDFSQDGFSWVDCHQEQKCMYLFERISGDQKILAVFNFSDEIQKYTLEKDYAGYELLLASDMVKYGGKKRYTKKEKVITGGKAVFKIGPFSARYYLVK
;
A
#
# COMPACT_ATOMS: atom_id res chain seq x y z
N MET A 1 -26.50 9.73 -10.71
CA MET A 1 -25.70 8.87 -11.63
C MET A 1 -25.99 9.27 -13.06
N ASP A 2 -24.97 9.44 -13.87
CA ASP A 2 -25.11 9.60 -15.32
C ASP A 2 -25.09 8.21 -16.00
N PHE A 3 -26.22 7.79 -16.57
CA PHE A 3 -26.34 6.46 -17.18
C PHE A 3 -25.46 6.28 -18.43
N TYR A 4 -25.26 7.34 -19.23
CA TYR A 4 -24.33 7.26 -20.36
C TYR A 4 -22.90 7.04 -19.90
N ASN A 5 -22.47 7.79 -18.88
CA ASN A 5 -21.14 7.59 -18.28
C ASN A 5 -21.00 6.22 -17.63
N PHE A 6 -22.06 5.70 -16.99
CA PHE A 6 -22.08 4.36 -16.40
C PHE A 6 -21.80 3.28 -17.45
N TYR A 7 -22.52 3.29 -18.56
CA TYR A 7 -22.33 2.31 -19.65
C TYR A 7 -21.03 2.50 -20.44
N THR A 8 -20.47 3.70 -20.43
CA THR A 8 -19.20 4.00 -21.16
C THR A 8 -17.95 3.91 -20.30
N GLY A 9 -18.08 3.52 -19.02
CA GLY A 9 -16.97 3.35 -18.09
C GLY A 9 -16.34 4.68 -17.66
N LYS A 10 -17.17 5.68 -17.39
CA LYS A 10 -16.76 7.04 -16.99
C LYS A 10 -17.48 7.56 -15.74
N GLU A 11 -18.33 6.73 -15.12
CA GLU A 11 -19.05 7.09 -13.91
C GLU A 11 -18.20 6.82 -12.67
N PHE A 12 -18.13 7.80 -11.77
CA PHE A 12 -17.40 7.73 -10.50
C PHE A 12 -18.30 7.78 -9.26
N GLU A 13 -19.58 8.04 -9.46
CA GLU A 13 -20.55 8.24 -8.38
C GLU A 13 -21.74 7.28 -8.48
N ALA A 14 -21.53 6.11 -9.13
CA ALA A 14 -22.60 5.11 -9.25
C ALA A 14 -23.12 4.65 -7.87
N TYR A 15 -22.26 4.68 -6.84
CA TYR A 15 -22.65 4.36 -5.46
C TYR A 15 -23.68 5.32 -4.85
N GLN A 16 -23.82 6.53 -5.38
CA GLN A 16 -24.85 7.47 -4.92
C GLN A 16 -26.25 7.12 -5.45
N TYR A 17 -26.34 6.21 -6.42
CA TYR A 17 -27.58 5.73 -6.98
C TYR A 17 -27.83 4.24 -6.67
N LEU A 18 -26.84 3.38 -6.91
CA LEU A 18 -26.90 1.95 -6.66
C LEU A 18 -26.58 1.64 -5.18
N GLY A 19 -27.13 0.52 -4.69
CA GLY A 19 -27.05 0.14 -3.29
C GLY A 19 -28.32 0.41 -2.50
N ALA A 20 -28.24 0.25 -1.19
CA ALA A 20 -29.35 0.52 -0.25
C ALA A 20 -29.17 1.93 0.35
N HIS A 21 -30.02 2.85 -0.02
CA HIS A 21 -30.01 4.25 0.43
C HIS A 21 -31.05 4.49 1.50
N VAL A 22 -30.57 4.68 2.75
CA VAL A 22 -31.41 4.99 3.91
C VAL A 22 -31.75 6.48 3.94
N TRP A 23 -33.01 6.82 4.20
CA TRP A 23 -33.53 8.17 4.37
C TRP A 23 -34.56 8.23 5.50
N ASP A 24 -35.03 9.40 5.92
CA ASP A 24 -35.92 9.58 7.08
C ASP A 24 -37.25 8.83 7.02
N GLY A 25 -37.63 8.23 5.95
CA GLY A 25 -38.88 7.47 5.84
C GLY A 25 -38.71 6.01 5.54
N GLY A 26 -37.46 5.55 5.29
CA GLY A 26 -37.23 4.18 4.86
C GLY A 26 -35.93 3.98 4.10
N THR A 27 -35.89 2.95 3.26
CA THR A 27 -34.74 2.63 2.43
C THR A 27 -35.17 2.34 1.00
N THR A 28 -34.41 2.88 0.03
CA THR A 28 -34.55 2.55 -1.38
C THR A 28 -33.39 1.65 -1.80
N PHE A 29 -33.72 0.46 -2.28
CA PHE A 29 -32.79 -0.56 -2.75
C PHE A 29 -32.69 -0.51 -4.28
N ARG A 30 -31.48 -0.49 -4.81
CA ARG A 30 -31.22 -0.49 -6.26
C ARG A 30 -30.05 -1.39 -6.62
N THR A 31 -30.23 -2.20 -7.66
CA THR A 31 -29.15 -3.01 -8.20
C THR A 31 -29.18 -3.06 -9.72
N PHE A 32 -28.03 -3.31 -10.33
CA PHE A 32 -27.87 -3.51 -11.77
C PHE A 32 -27.74 -5.00 -12.06
N ALA A 33 -28.74 -5.59 -12.74
CA ALA A 33 -28.79 -7.00 -13.06
C ALA A 33 -29.57 -7.22 -14.38
N PRO A 34 -28.93 -6.93 -15.53
CA PRO A 34 -29.62 -6.89 -16.84
C PRO A 34 -30.17 -8.24 -17.27
N ALA A 35 -29.46 -9.34 -17.00
CA ALA A 35 -29.87 -10.69 -17.41
C ALA A 35 -30.79 -11.38 -16.40
N ALA A 36 -31.03 -10.79 -15.22
CA ALA A 36 -31.92 -11.38 -14.22
C ALA A 36 -33.36 -11.50 -14.77
N GLN A 37 -34.02 -12.64 -14.54
CA GLN A 37 -35.43 -12.82 -14.86
C GLN A 37 -36.33 -12.01 -13.90
N ARG A 38 -36.01 -12.07 -12.60
CA ARG A 38 -36.68 -11.38 -11.50
C ARG A 38 -35.68 -11.09 -10.39
N VAL A 39 -35.89 -10.00 -9.67
CA VAL A 39 -35.11 -9.64 -8.48
C VAL A 39 -36.08 -9.33 -7.34
N SER A 40 -35.77 -9.81 -6.14
CA SER A 40 -36.48 -9.48 -4.91
C SER A 40 -35.46 -9.09 -3.83
N VAL A 41 -35.83 -8.15 -2.95
CA VAL A 41 -35.06 -7.90 -1.72
C VAL A 41 -35.63 -8.75 -0.59
N ILE A 42 -34.73 -9.41 0.17
CA ILE A 42 -35.02 -10.19 1.37
C ILE A 42 -34.17 -9.66 2.53
N GLY A 43 -34.70 -9.65 3.74
CA GLY A 43 -33.96 -9.15 4.90
C GLY A 43 -34.75 -9.24 6.20
N GLU A 44 -34.15 -8.76 7.28
CA GLU A 44 -34.76 -8.75 8.61
C GLU A 44 -36.07 -7.98 8.63
N PHE A 45 -36.15 -6.89 7.88
CA PHE A 45 -37.33 -6.00 7.81
C PHE A 45 -38.57 -6.65 7.19
N ASN A 46 -38.44 -7.74 6.47
CA ASN A 46 -39.56 -8.48 5.88
C ASN A 46 -39.56 -9.97 6.30
N GLY A 47 -38.81 -10.33 7.37
CA GLY A 47 -38.72 -11.70 7.86
C GLY A 47 -38.07 -12.65 6.84
N TRP A 48 -37.16 -12.15 6.02
CA TRP A 48 -36.47 -12.86 4.94
C TRP A 48 -37.41 -13.44 3.87
N THR A 49 -38.63 -12.87 3.76
CA THR A 49 -39.54 -13.14 2.66
C THR A 49 -39.26 -12.20 1.48
N GLU A 50 -39.76 -12.56 0.30
CA GLU A 50 -39.49 -11.78 -0.89
C GLU A 50 -40.33 -10.51 -0.96
N THR A 51 -39.68 -9.36 -1.18
CA THR A 51 -40.30 -8.14 -1.66
C THR A 51 -39.83 -7.92 -3.10
N PRO A 52 -40.72 -8.05 -4.11
CA PRO A 52 -40.32 -7.91 -5.51
C PRO A 52 -39.79 -6.52 -5.82
N MET A 53 -38.77 -6.45 -6.65
CA MET A 53 -38.23 -5.21 -7.21
C MET A 53 -38.78 -4.98 -8.62
N ASN A 54 -38.90 -3.73 -9.02
CA ASN A 54 -39.39 -3.32 -10.34
C ASN A 54 -38.21 -2.96 -11.26
N ARG A 55 -38.30 -3.32 -12.53
CA ARG A 55 -37.36 -2.83 -13.53
C ARG A 55 -37.59 -1.32 -13.76
N VAL A 56 -36.50 -0.56 -13.80
CA VAL A 56 -36.54 0.91 -14.01
C VAL A 56 -35.58 1.30 -15.13
N HIS A 57 -35.71 2.52 -15.62
CA HIS A 57 -34.95 3.08 -16.74
C HIS A 57 -35.09 2.25 -18.02
N ASP A 58 -33.99 1.70 -18.52
CA ASP A 58 -33.93 0.86 -19.70
C ASP A 58 -34.25 -0.63 -19.42
N GLY A 59 -34.65 -0.94 -18.18
CA GLY A 59 -35.01 -2.28 -17.75
C GLY A 59 -33.83 -3.12 -17.23
N ASN A 60 -32.64 -2.57 -17.17
CA ASN A 60 -31.43 -3.25 -16.65
C ASN A 60 -31.21 -3.02 -15.15
N PHE A 61 -31.86 -2.01 -14.60
CA PHE A 61 -31.81 -1.67 -13.18
C PHE A 61 -33.11 -2.14 -12.48
N TRP A 62 -32.95 -2.50 -11.22
CA TRP A 62 -34.03 -2.95 -10.36
C TRP A 62 -34.14 -2.06 -9.13
N GLU A 63 -35.35 -1.68 -8.76
CA GLU A 63 -35.62 -0.77 -7.65
C GLU A 63 -36.77 -1.23 -6.79
N CYS A 64 -36.64 -1.06 -5.48
CA CYS A 64 -37.72 -1.21 -4.50
C CYS A 64 -37.51 -0.20 -3.37
N THR A 65 -38.60 0.48 -2.97
CA THR A 65 -38.59 1.38 -1.80
C THR A 65 -39.44 0.78 -0.70
N MET A 66 -38.88 0.70 0.49
CA MET A 66 -39.53 0.15 1.68
C MET A 66 -39.59 1.20 2.78
N ASN A 67 -40.79 1.53 3.24
CA ASN A 67 -40.98 2.44 4.36
C ASN A 67 -40.57 1.82 5.70
N ASN A 68 -40.13 2.65 6.64
CA ASN A 68 -39.74 2.26 7.98
C ASN A 68 -38.57 1.24 8.06
N VAL A 69 -37.74 1.15 7.03
CA VAL A 69 -36.50 0.38 7.03
C VAL A 69 -35.34 1.34 7.30
N GLY A 70 -34.75 1.25 8.47
CA GLY A 70 -33.61 2.08 8.91
C GLY A 70 -32.25 1.46 8.61
N SER A 71 -31.21 1.96 9.28
CA SER A 71 -29.84 1.44 9.20
C SER A 71 -29.64 0.18 10.04
N ASP A 72 -28.55 -0.55 9.74
CA ASP A 72 -28.03 -1.71 10.48
C ASP A 72 -28.94 -2.96 10.41
N LEU A 73 -29.73 -3.07 9.35
CA LEU A 73 -30.57 -4.24 9.08
C LEU A 73 -29.97 -5.08 7.96
N MET A 74 -29.91 -6.39 8.16
CA MET A 74 -29.38 -7.34 7.18
C MET A 74 -30.33 -7.54 6.01
N TYR A 75 -29.74 -7.61 4.80
CA TYR A 75 -30.51 -7.89 3.57
C TYR A 75 -29.64 -8.57 2.51
N LYS A 76 -30.33 -9.16 1.53
CA LYS A 76 -29.75 -9.70 0.29
C LYS A 76 -30.68 -9.43 -0.89
N TYR A 77 -30.13 -9.54 -2.10
CA TYR A 77 -30.92 -9.61 -3.32
C TYR A 77 -31.07 -11.06 -3.75
N ARG A 78 -32.31 -11.56 -3.84
CA ARG A 78 -32.62 -12.84 -4.46
C ARG A 78 -32.76 -12.62 -5.95
N ILE A 79 -31.81 -13.14 -6.72
CA ILE A 79 -31.75 -12.97 -8.16
C ILE A 79 -32.13 -14.26 -8.85
N TYR A 80 -33.20 -14.23 -9.65
CA TYR A 80 -33.66 -15.35 -10.45
C TYR A 80 -33.01 -15.33 -11.80
N ARG A 81 -32.37 -16.45 -12.14
CA ARG A 81 -31.76 -16.71 -13.45
C ARG A 81 -32.82 -17.06 -14.50
N GLN A 82 -32.43 -17.08 -15.77
CA GLN A 82 -33.35 -17.39 -16.89
C GLN A 82 -33.90 -18.83 -16.84
N ASP A 83 -33.22 -19.77 -16.20
CA ASP A 83 -33.65 -21.14 -16.01
C ASP A 83 -34.62 -21.33 -14.81
N GLY A 84 -34.93 -20.25 -14.09
CA GLY A 84 -35.79 -20.25 -12.93
C GLY A 84 -35.09 -20.59 -11.61
N SER A 85 -33.80 -20.94 -11.62
CA SER A 85 -32.99 -21.02 -10.39
C SER A 85 -32.73 -19.64 -9.80
N PHE A 86 -32.35 -19.56 -8.53
CA PHE A 86 -31.97 -18.28 -7.90
C PHE A 86 -30.76 -18.42 -7.00
N VAL A 87 -30.12 -17.28 -6.74
CA VAL A 87 -29.06 -17.12 -5.74
C VAL A 87 -29.38 -15.88 -4.89
N ASP A 88 -29.09 -15.99 -3.59
CA ASP A 88 -29.21 -14.87 -2.65
C ASP A 88 -27.85 -14.15 -2.55
N HIS A 89 -27.71 -13.07 -3.30
CA HIS A 89 -26.48 -12.28 -3.40
C HIS A 89 -26.40 -11.17 -2.35
N ALA A 90 -25.19 -10.92 -1.86
CA ALA A 90 -24.86 -9.63 -1.24
C ALA A 90 -25.01 -8.50 -2.28
N ASP A 91 -25.29 -7.30 -1.82
CA ASP A 91 -25.38 -6.12 -2.68
C ASP A 91 -23.98 -5.70 -3.12
N PRO A 92 -23.68 -5.62 -4.43
CA PRO A 92 -22.39 -5.16 -4.93
C PRO A 92 -21.98 -3.77 -4.45
N TYR A 93 -22.96 -2.92 -4.15
CA TYR A 93 -22.79 -1.55 -3.67
C TYR A 93 -23.14 -1.38 -2.18
N ALA A 94 -23.10 -2.46 -1.39
CA ALA A 94 -23.35 -2.37 0.04
C ALA A 94 -22.27 -1.53 0.74
N PHE A 95 -22.71 -0.62 1.61
CA PHE A 95 -21.81 0.23 2.40
C PHE A 95 -21.41 -0.36 3.74
N TYR A 96 -22.04 -1.47 4.14
CA TYR A 96 -21.74 -2.21 5.35
C TYR A 96 -22.12 -3.68 5.15
N SER A 97 -21.38 -4.58 5.79
CA SER A 97 -21.58 -6.04 5.68
C SER A 97 -21.78 -6.68 7.02
N GLU A 98 -22.47 -7.83 7.01
CA GLU A 98 -22.51 -8.74 8.15
C GLU A 98 -21.10 -9.25 8.47
N MET A 99 -20.83 -9.48 9.76
CA MET A 99 -19.58 -10.12 10.20
C MET A 99 -19.50 -11.55 9.64
N ARG A 100 -18.34 -11.90 9.07
CA ARG A 100 -18.10 -13.28 8.63
C ARG A 100 -18.32 -14.30 9.77
N PRO A 101 -18.79 -15.51 9.52
CA PRO A 101 -19.06 -16.15 8.22
C PRO A 101 -20.38 -15.74 7.57
N GLY A 102 -21.10 -14.77 8.14
CA GLY A 102 -22.30 -14.22 7.52
C GLY A 102 -21.99 -13.58 6.16
N THR A 103 -22.99 -13.53 5.30
CA THR A 103 -22.82 -13.11 3.89
C THR A 103 -23.84 -12.06 3.46
N ALA A 104 -24.58 -11.49 4.41
CA ALA A 104 -25.56 -10.45 4.12
C ALA A 104 -24.91 -9.07 4.05
N SER A 105 -25.51 -8.21 3.26
CA SER A 105 -25.28 -6.77 3.33
C SER A 105 -26.08 -6.16 4.46
N LYS A 106 -25.68 -4.99 4.94
CA LYS A 106 -26.42 -4.22 5.94
C LYS A 106 -26.78 -2.86 5.40
N THR A 107 -27.97 -2.37 5.70
CA THR A 107 -28.37 -1.02 5.41
C THR A 107 -27.53 -0.02 6.20
N TYR A 108 -27.04 1.03 5.55
CA TYR A 108 -26.21 2.04 6.18
C TYR A 108 -26.50 3.42 5.59
N ALA A 109 -26.66 4.43 6.45
CA ALA A 109 -26.85 5.81 6.04
C ALA A 109 -25.50 6.47 5.80
N LEU A 110 -25.18 6.83 4.55
CA LEU A 110 -24.02 7.64 4.22
C LEU A 110 -24.15 9.05 4.83
N GLY A 111 -23.04 9.67 5.21
CA GLY A 111 -23.00 11.07 5.61
C GLY A 111 -23.24 11.36 7.10
N GLY A 112 -23.34 10.33 7.96
CA GLY A 112 -23.56 10.51 9.41
C GLY A 112 -22.33 10.93 10.24
N TYR A 113 -21.13 11.00 9.64
CA TYR A 113 -19.89 11.36 10.32
C TYR A 113 -19.43 12.78 9.95
N GLU A 114 -19.10 13.60 10.96
CA GLU A 114 -18.55 14.96 10.78
C GLU A 114 -17.03 14.94 10.96
N PHE A 115 -16.28 15.13 9.88
CA PHE A 115 -14.82 15.14 9.89
C PHE A 115 -14.24 16.44 10.48
N GLY A 116 -13.19 16.30 11.29
CA GLY A 116 -12.38 17.39 11.83
C GLY A 116 -11.12 17.72 11.01
N ASP A 117 -10.90 17.05 9.89
CA ASP A 117 -9.67 17.05 9.10
C ASP A 117 -9.55 18.12 8.00
N SER A 118 -10.45 19.09 7.95
CA SER A 118 -10.48 20.13 6.92
C SER A 118 -9.15 20.86 6.70
N LYS A 119 -8.37 21.03 7.77
CA LYS A 119 -7.04 21.62 7.71
C LYS A 119 -6.06 20.72 6.96
N TRP A 120 -6.14 19.40 7.16
CA TRP A 120 -5.32 18.42 6.45
C TRP A 120 -5.64 18.43 4.96
N LEU A 121 -6.90 18.25 4.60
CA LEU A 121 -7.37 18.22 3.21
C LEU A 121 -6.98 19.47 2.42
N LYS A 122 -7.05 20.66 3.07
CA LYS A 122 -6.63 21.93 2.46
C LYS A 122 -5.12 22.01 2.21
N ASN A 123 -4.31 21.37 3.05
CA ASN A 123 -2.86 21.50 3.02
C ASN A 123 -2.14 20.30 2.40
N ARG A 124 -2.83 19.16 2.24
CA ARG A 124 -2.22 18.02 1.55
C ARG A 124 -1.90 18.40 0.11
N LYS A 125 -0.77 17.92 -0.38
CA LYS A 125 -0.36 18.13 -1.77
C LYS A 125 0.42 16.93 -2.25
N ALA A 126 0.06 16.42 -3.42
CA ALA A 126 0.85 15.47 -4.18
C ALA A 126 2.12 16.17 -4.67
N SER A 127 3.15 16.20 -3.83
CA SER A 127 4.40 16.89 -4.06
C SER A 127 5.54 15.89 -3.96
N TYR A 128 6.40 15.85 -4.98
CA TYR A 128 7.49 14.88 -5.07
C TYR A 128 8.81 15.42 -4.48
N ASP A 129 8.77 16.56 -3.83
CA ASP A 129 9.90 17.25 -3.18
C ASP A 129 9.87 17.11 -1.64
N LYS A 130 8.96 16.30 -1.11
CA LYS A 130 8.83 16.02 0.33
C LYS A 130 9.04 14.54 0.62
N PRO A 131 9.53 14.20 1.82
CA PRO A 131 9.73 12.81 2.19
C PRO A 131 8.38 12.08 2.30
N VAL A 132 8.31 10.92 1.69
CA VAL A 132 7.21 9.95 1.84
C VAL A 132 7.79 8.71 2.49
N ASN A 133 7.40 8.44 3.73
CA ASN A 133 7.83 7.32 4.55
C ASN A 133 6.61 6.55 5.04
N ILE A 134 6.31 5.45 4.37
CA ILE A 134 5.08 4.68 4.55
C ILE A 134 5.32 3.51 5.49
N TYR A 135 4.44 3.36 6.46
CA TYR A 135 4.29 2.16 7.27
C TYR A 135 3.15 1.32 6.70
N GLU A 136 3.47 0.22 6.05
CA GLU A 136 2.48 -0.73 5.55
C GLU A 136 2.05 -1.67 6.67
N MET A 137 0.74 -1.89 6.83
CA MET A 137 0.24 -2.74 7.89
C MET A 137 -1.01 -3.53 7.52
N HIS A 138 -1.12 -4.72 8.11
CA HIS A 138 -2.36 -5.48 8.21
C HIS A 138 -3.06 -5.14 9.53
N PHE A 139 -4.28 -4.61 9.44
CA PHE A 139 -4.97 -4.03 10.59
C PHE A 139 -5.19 -5.05 11.72
N GLY A 140 -5.61 -6.27 11.39
CA GLY A 140 -5.99 -7.31 12.36
C GLY A 140 -4.82 -8.01 13.06
N SER A 141 -3.57 -7.84 12.58
CA SER A 141 -2.41 -8.55 13.11
C SER A 141 -1.27 -7.64 13.56
N TRP A 142 -1.46 -6.32 13.53
CA TRP A 142 -0.48 -5.41 14.10
C TRP A 142 -0.41 -5.54 15.62
N LYS A 143 -1.59 -5.54 16.27
CA LYS A 143 -1.74 -5.76 17.71
C LYS A 143 -3.11 -6.36 18.00
N LYS A 144 -3.22 -7.18 19.05
CA LYS A 144 -4.48 -7.80 19.49
C LYS A 144 -4.83 -7.42 20.94
N ARG A 145 -6.12 -7.47 21.27
CA ARG A 145 -6.62 -7.22 22.64
C ARG A 145 -6.40 -8.42 23.55
N GLY A 146 -6.30 -9.63 23.00
CA GLY A 146 -6.17 -10.89 23.70
C GLY A 146 -5.43 -11.93 22.88
N GLU A 147 -5.52 -13.21 23.32
CA GLU A 147 -4.81 -14.33 22.69
C GLU A 147 -5.61 -15.00 21.56
N GLY A 148 -6.88 -14.65 21.39
CA GLY A 148 -7.76 -15.22 20.36
C GLY A 148 -7.42 -14.67 18.97
N GLN A 149 -7.66 -15.50 17.94
CA GLN A 149 -7.41 -15.07 16.55
C GLN A 149 -8.28 -13.87 16.15
N GLU A 150 -9.49 -13.77 16.71
CA GLU A 150 -10.48 -12.71 16.43
C GLU A 150 -10.46 -11.59 17.48
N ASP A 151 -9.50 -11.57 18.40
CA ASP A 151 -9.36 -10.51 19.42
C ASP A 151 -8.75 -9.24 18.81
N TRP A 152 -9.30 -8.80 17.68
CA TRP A 152 -8.88 -7.59 17.01
C TRP A 152 -9.25 -6.33 17.81
N TYR A 153 -8.44 -5.30 17.65
CA TYR A 153 -8.86 -3.94 18.00
C TYR A 153 -9.88 -3.45 16.97
N THR A 154 -10.83 -2.62 17.41
CA THR A 154 -11.66 -1.88 16.46
C THR A 154 -10.87 -0.73 15.84
N TYR A 155 -11.40 -0.15 14.73
CA TYR A 155 -10.80 1.02 14.09
C TYR A 155 -10.57 2.16 15.09
N GLU A 156 -11.57 2.44 15.95
CA GLU A 156 -11.52 3.51 16.95
C GLU A 156 -10.52 3.23 18.07
N GLU A 157 -10.49 1.99 18.58
CA GLU A 157 -9.60 1.60 19.67
C GLU A 157 -8.11 1.61 19.25
N LEU A 158 -7.82 1.20 18.00
CA LEU A 158 -6.44 1.12 17.52
C LEU A 158 -5.87 2.49 17.17
N ALA A 159 -6.68 3.43 16.70
CA ALA A 159 -6.25 4.74 16.22
C ALA A 159 -5.25 5.46 17.15
N PRO A 160 -5.54 5.73 18.42
CA PRO A 160 -4.63 6.47 19.29
C PRO A 160 -3.30 5.72 19.55
N ILE A 161 -3.34 4.38 19.59
CA ILE A 161 -2.16 3.55 19.83
C ILE A 161 -1.24 3.61 18.62
N LEU A 162 -1.79 3.37 17.43
CA LEU A 162 -1.06 3.38 16.17
C LEU A 162 -0.50 4.77 15.86
N ILE A 163 -1.30 5.82 16.01
CA ILE A 163 -0.89 7.20 15.74
C ILE A 163 0.31 7.60 16.62
N THR A 164 0.27 7.26 17.90
CA THR A 164 1.40 7.49 18.81
C THR A 164 2.65 6.79 18.31
N TYR A 165 2.52 5.51 17.96
CA TYR A 165 3.62 4.70 17.44
C TYR A 165 4.22 5.29 16.16
N LEU A 166 3.39 5.62 15.17
CA LEU A 166 3.86 6.16 13.88
C LEU A 166 4.63 7.49 14.06
N LYS A 167 4.14 8.38 14.94
CA LYS A 167 4.81 9.66 15.23
C LYS A 167 6.15 9.47 15.92
N GLU A 168 6.21 8.61 16.93
CA GLU A 168 7.44 8.32 17.67
C GLU A 168 8.49 7.68 16.76
N HIS A 169 8.06 6.85 15.79
CA HIS A 169 8.95 6.12 14.89
C HIS A 169 9.19 6.81 13.54
N GLY A 170 8.65 8.01 13.32
CA GLY A 170 8.97 8.82 12.15
C GLY A 170 8.38 8.32 10.83
N TYR A 171 7.18 7.78 10.87
CA TYR A 171 6.36 7.52 9.68
C TYR A 171 5.37 8.67 9.48
N ASN A 172 5.21 9.13 8.25
CA ASN A 172 4.26 10.21 7.93
C ASN A 172 3.08 9.74 7.07
N TYR A 173 3.09 8.49 6.64
CA TYR A 173 1.96 7.80 6.03
C TYR A 173 1.79 6.41 6.64
N VAL A 174 0.55 5.94 6.68
CA VAL A 174 0.21 4.54 6.90
C VAL A 174 -0.51 4.01 5.67
N GLU A 175 -0.05 2.88 5.14
CA GLU A 175 -0.73 2.11 4.10
C GLU A 175 -1.36 0.89 4.75
N ILE A 176 -2.67 0.76 4.58
CA ILE A 176 -3.42 -0.33 5.19
C ILE A 176 -3.75 -1.34 4.09
N MET A 177 -3.35 -2.59 4.29
CA MET A 177 -3.73 -3.72 3.44
C MET A 177 -5.24 -3.75 3.26
N PRO A 178 -5.80 -4.43 2.23
CA PRO A 178 -7.17 -4.21 1.80
C PRO A 178 -8.20 -4.23 2.93
N LEU A 179 -9.08 -3.24 2.96
CA LEU A 179 -10.16 -3.09 3.95
C LEU A 179 -11.56 -3.31 3.36
N CYS A 180 -11.67 -3.58 2.07
CA CYS A 180 -12.92 -4.06 1.49
C CYS A 180 -13.37 -5.35 2.21
N GLU A 181 -14.67 -5.64 2.28
CA GLU A 181 -15.14 -6.89 2.92
C GLU A 181 -14.70 -8.12 2.12
N TYR A 182 -14.22 -9.15 2.83
CA TYR A 182 -13.70 -10.39 2.25
C TYR A 182 -14.03 -11.60 3.13
N PRO A 183 -14.21 -12.83 2.54
CA PRO A 183 -14.72 -13.98 3.28
C PRO A 183 -13.65 -14.73 4.06
N CYS A 184 -12.40 -14.74 3.62
CA CYS A 184 -11.35 -15.61 4.10
C CYS A 184 -10.16 -14.81 4.64
N ASP A 185 -9.81 -14.98 5.92
CA ASP A 185 -8.73 -14.23 6.57
C ASP A 185 -7.38 -14.48 5.91
N GLU A 186 -7.15 -15.71 5.41
CA GLU A 186 -5.92 -16.10 4.72
C GLU A 186 -5.72 -15.39 3.37
N SER A 187 -6.75 -14.72 2.85
CA SER A 187 -6.61 -13.87 1.65
C SER A 187 -6.05 -12.49 1.96
N TRP A 188 -5.92 -12.12 3.25
CA TRP A 188 -5.43 -10.82 3.72
C TRP A 188 -6.23 -9.61 3.18
N GLY A 189 -7.43 -9.87 2.65
CA GLY A 189 -8.27 -8.88 1.98
C GLY A 189 -8.07 -8.77 0.47
N TYR A 190 -7.23 -9.60 -0.16
CA TYR A 190 -7.04 -9.57 -1.63
C TYR A 190 -8.09 -10.35 -2.42
N GLN A 191 -9.06 -10.98 -1.76
CA GLN A 191 -10.21 -11.65 -2.40
C GLN A 191 -11.51 -11.02 -1.93
N ASP A 192 -11.79 -9.82 -2.45
CA ASP A 192 -12.91 -9.00 -2.04
C ASP A 192 -14.26 -9.57 -2.46
N THR A 193 -15.27 -9.35 -1.58
CA THR A 193 -16.68 -9.60 -1.86
C THR A 193 -17.52 -8.34 -1.74
N GLY A 194 -17.01 -7.29 -1.08
CA GLY A 194 -17.76 -6.04 -0.83
C GLY A 194 -16.94 -4.79 -1.08
N TYR A 195 -16.89 -4.30 -2.31
CA TYR A 195 -16.03 -3.20 -2.76
C TYR A 195 -16.34 -1.82 -2.16
N PHE A 196 -17.52 -1.63 -1.57
CA PHE A 196 -17.95 -0.38 -0.92
C PHE A 196 -18.13 -0.55 0.59
N SER A 197 -17.89 -1.74 1.11
CA SER A 197 -18.09 -2.07 2.51
C SER A 197 -16.73 -2.21 3.22
N PRO A 198 -16.42 -1.35 4.21
CA PRO A 198 -15.32 -1.64 5.12
C PRO A 198 -15.54 -2.98 5.79
N THR A 199 -14.49 -3.79 5.90
CA THR A 199 -14.63 -5.09 6.57
C THR A 199 -15.14 -4.90 8.00
N SER A 200 -16.21 -5.63 8.32
CA SER A 200 -16.86 -5.59 9.63
C SER A 200 -16.04 -6.20 10.77
N ARG A 201 -14.91 -6.84 10.44
CA ARG A 201 -13.95 -7.38 11.42
C ARG A 201 -13.49 -6.37 12.46
N TYR A 202 -13.31 -5.14 12.04
CA TYR A 202 -12.68 -4.09 12.85
C TYR A 202 -13.66 -2.99 13.28
N GLY A 203 -14.96 -3.20 13.06
CA GLY A 203 -16.00 -2.27 13.51
C GLY A 203 -16.88 -1.74 12.39
N LYS A 204 -17.51 -0.60 12.65
CA LYS A 204 -18.47 0.03 11.74
C LYS A 204 -17.80 1.02 10.79
N PRO A 205 -18.45 1.39 9.67
CA PRO A 205 -17.89 2.37 8.74
C PRO A 205 -17.59 3.73 9.37
N GLU A 206 -18.41 4.22 10.32
CA GLU A 206 -18.15 5.47 11.03
C GLU A 206 -16.89 5.42 11.91
N GLU A 207 -16.54 4.25 12.46
CA GLU A 207 -15.30 4.07 13.22
C GLU A 207 -14.06 4.15 12.33
N LEU A 208 -14.13 3.63 11.08
CA LEU A 208 -13.06 3.81 10.11
C LEU A 208 -12.92 5.27 9.67
N LYS A 209 -14.05 6.00 9.49
CA LYS A 209 -14.00 7.45 9.24
C LYS A 209 -13.30 8.18 10.39
N ALA A 210 -13.63 7.83 11.63
CA ALA A 210 -12.98 8.39 12.82
C ALA A 210 -11.49 8.06 12.88
N PHE A 211 -11.07 6.85 12.49
CA PHE A 211 -9.67 6.45 12.40
C PHE A 211 -8.89 7.34 11.42
N VAL A 212 -9.40 7.52 10.19
CA VAL A 212 -8.75 8.36 9.18
C VAL A 212 -8.68 9.82 9.64
N ASP A 213 -9.77 10.35 10.18
CA ASP A 213 -9.85 11.72 10.71
C ASP A 213 -8.80 11.96 11.81
N GLN A 214 -8.65 11.03 12.77
CA GLN A 214 -7.63 11.11 13.83
C GLN A 214 -6.20 11.07 13.26
N CYS A 215 -5.94 10.23 12.25
CA CYS A 215 -4.65 10.21 11.55
C CYS A 215 -4.33 11.57 10.92
N HIS A 216 -5.28 12.17 10.22
CA HIS A 216 -5.14 13.49 9.59
C HIS A 216 -4.90 14.61 10.61
N GLN A 217 -5.64 14.61 11.72
CA GLN A 217 -5.43 15.57 12.80
C GLN A 217 -4.06 15.44 13.45
N ALA A 218 -3.48 14.24 13.44
CA ALA A 218 -2.12 13.96 13.91
C ALA A 218 -1.02 14.28 12.88
N GLY A 219 -1.38 14.61 11.63
CA GLY A 219 -0.45 14.89 10.53
C GLY A 219 0.07 13.64 9.82
N ILE A 220 -0.71 12.55 9.81
CA ILE A 220 -0.40 11.28 9.16
C ILE A 220 -1.37 11.07 8.01
N GLY A 221 -0.86 10.85 6.79
CA GLY A 221 -1.65 10.47 5.64
C GLY A 221 -2.02 8.98 5.66
N VAL A 222 -3.15 8.64 5.06
CA VAL A 222 -3.67 7.26 5.05
C VAL A 222 -3.88 6.78 3.62
N ILE A 223 -3.27 5.66 3.27
CA ILE A 223 -3.34 5.02 1.96
C ILE A 223 -4.08 3.70 2.12
N LEU A 224 -4.97 3.40 1.18
CA LEU A 224 -5.67 2.12 1.11
C LEU A 224 -5.06 1.24 0.02
N ASP A 225 -4.83 -0.02 0.33
CA ASP A 225 -4.55 -1.03 -0.67
C ASP A 225 -5.85 -1.44 -1.37
N PHE A 226 -5.89 -1.28 -2.68
CA PHE A 226 -7.08 -1.42 -3.52
C PHE A 226 -6.85 -2.46 -4.63
N VAL A 227 -7.81 -3.38 -4.80
CA VAL A 227 -7.69 -4.55 -5.70
C VAL A 227 -8.58 -4.40 -6.94
N PRO A 228 -8.16 -3.69 -8.00
CA PRO A 228 -9.00 -3.49 -9.19
C PRO A 228 -8.89 -4.59 -10.24
N VAL A 229 -8.10 -5.63 -9.98
CA VAL A 229 -7.77 -6.70 -10.95
C VAL A 229 -8.77 -7.83 -10.92
N HIS A 230 -9.12 -8.29 -9.71
CA HIS A 230 -9.89 -9.50 -9.49
C HIS A 230 -10.74 -9.42 -8.23
N PHE A 231 -11.64 -10.38 -8.05
CA PHE A 231 -12.52 -10.52 -6.91
C PHE A 231 -12.74 -12.01 -6.54
N ALA A 232 -13.30 -12.25 -5.35
CA ALA A 232 -13.54 -13.60 -4.84
C ALA A 232 -14.55 -14.39 -5.69
N VAL A 233 -14.36 -15.70 -5.76
CA VAL A 233 -15.20 -16.63 -6.55
C VAL A 233 -16.51 -17.02 -5.87
N ASN A 234 -16.79 -16.48 -4.70
CA ASN A 234 -17.95 -16.83 -3.90
C ASN A 234 -19.25 -16.49 -4.63
N ASP A 235 -20.14 -17.46 -4.73
CA ASP A 235 -21.41 -17.39 -5.48
C ASP A 235 -22.42 -16.37 -4.92
N TYR A 236 -22.31 -16.04 -3.63
CA TYR A 236 -23.16 -15.01 -3.01
C TYR A 236 -22.70 -13.57 -3.29
N ALA A 237 -21.53 -13.37 -3.92
CA ALA A 237 -20.95 -12.06 -4.20
C ALA A 237 -21.09 -11.68 -5.68
N LEU A 238 -20.00 -11.25 -6.33
CA LEU A 238 -20.04 -10.71 -7.70
C LEU A 238 -20.06 -11.80 -8.79
N ALA A 239 -19.54 -13.03 -8.49
CA ALA A 239 -19.44 -14.10 -9.48
C ALA A 239 -20.82 -14.50 -10.00
N GLU A 240 -20.98 -14.48 -11.34
CA GLU A 240 -22.23 -14.78 -12.03
C GLU A 240 -23.46 -14.05 -11.45
N TYR A 241 -23.29 -12.79 -11.07
CA TYR A 241 -24.24 -12.01 -10.27
C TYR A 241 -25.67 -12.04 -10.79
N ASP A 242 -25.90 -11.85 -12.07
CA ASP A 242 -27.24 -11.89 -12.68
C ASP A 242 -27.56 -13.20 -13.42
N GLY A 243 -26.78 -14.26 -13.14
CA GLY A 243 -26.82 -15.54 -13.83
C GLY A 243 -25.94 -15.59 -15.08
N THR A 244 -25.19 -14.53 -15.33
CA THR A 244 -24.19 -14.44 -16.40
C THR A 244 -22.87 -13.92 -15.86
N ALA A 245 -21.79 -14.01 -16.62
CA ALA A 245 -20.51 -13.37 -16.30
C ALA A 245 -20.64 -11.83 -16.42
N LEU A 246 -21.30 -11.18 -15.45
CA LEU A 246 -21.57 -9.75 -15.48
C LEU A 246 -20.32 -8.93 -15.18
N TYR A 247 -19.59 -9.27 -14.13
CA TYR A 247 -18.38 -8.57 -13.68
C TYR A 247 -17.10 -9.18 -14.22
N GLU A 248 -17.08 -10.49 -14.44
CA GLU A 248 -15.93 -11.25 -14.89
C GLU A 248 -15.92 -11.54 -16.38
N TYR A 249 -14.75 -11.93 -16.90
CA TYR A 249 -14.66 -12.48 -18.26
C TYR A 249 -15.31 -13.86 -18.33
N PRO A 250 -16.18 -14.13 -19.32
CA PRO A 250 -16.86 -15.42 -19.45
C PRO A 250 -15.92 -16.55 -19.89
N ASN A 251 -14.77 -16.23 -20.51
CA ASN A 251 -13.77 -17.21 -20.90
C ASN A 251 -12.83 -17.50 -19.72
N MET A 252 -12.86 -18.73 -19.21
CA MET A 252 -12.05 -19.18 -18.07
C MET A 252 -10.54 -18.97 -18.26
N ALA A 253 -10.02 -19.01 -19.50
CA ALA A 253 -8.58 -18.81 -19.76
C ALA A 253 -8.09 -17.41 -19.43
N VAL A 254 -8.97 -16.43 -19.36
CA VAL A 254 -8.67 -15.03 -18.98
C VAL A 254 -9.53 -14.56 -17.82
N GLY A 255 -10.62 -15.24 -17.51
CA GLY A 255 -11.55 -14.92 -16.43
C GLY A 255 -11.13 -15.48 -15.06
N ARG A 256 -10.14 -16.35 -15.01
CA ARG A 256 -9.55 -16.88 -13.77
C ARG A 256 -8.07 -16.60 -13.75
N ASN A 257 -7.54 -16.28 -12.59
CA ASN A 257 -6.12 -16.06 -12.37
C ASN A 257 -5.46 -17.20 -11.58
N GLU A 258 -4.16 -17.11 -11.39
CA GLU A 258 -3.36 -18.11 -10.65
C GLU A 258 -3.71 -18.20 -9.16
N TRP A 259 -4.29 -17.12 -8.58
CA TRP A 259 -4.75 -17.08 -7.18
C TRP A 259 -6.15 -17.66 -6.98
N GLY A 260 -6.79 -18.19 -8.05
CA GLY A 260 -8.12 -18.77 -8.00
C GLY A 260 -9.27 -17.77 -7.98
N SER A 261 -9.00 -16.48 -8.23
CA SER A 261 -9.99 -15.40 -8.25
C SER A 261 -10.58 -15.17 -9.64
N CYS A 262 -11.70 -14.44 -9.72
CA CYS A 262 -12.29 -13.96 -10.96
C CYS A 262 -11.65 -12.66 -11.41
N ASN A 263 -11.19 -12.57 -12.65
CA ASN A 263 -10.70 -11.31 -13.20
C ASN A 263 -11.85 -10.44 -13.70
N PHE A 264 -11.83 -9.15 -13.33
CA PHE A 264 -12.79 -8.16 -13.81
C PHE A 264 -12.72 -7.98 -15.35
N MET A 265 -13.89 -7.86 -15.98
CA MET A 265 -14.01 -7.60 -17.40
C MET A 265 -13.88 -6.10 -17.73
N HIS A 266 -12.66 -5.58 -17.74
CA HIS A 266 -12.38 -4.16 -17.97
C HIS A 266 -12.79 -3.64 -19.37
N SER A 267 -13.22 -4.51 -20.28
CA SER A 267 -13.81 -4.10 -21.55
C SER A 267 -15.30 -3.73 -21.44
N ARG A 268 -15.94 -3.94 -20.28
CA ARG A 268 -17.34 -3.60 -20.01
C ARG A 268 -17.40 -2.29 -19.23
N GLY A 269 -18.14 -1.31 -19.75
CA GLY A 269 -18.20 0.03 -19.18
C GLY A 269 -18.76 0.05 -17.75
N GLU A 270 -19.80 -0.74 -17.47
CA GLU A 270 -20.41 -0.87 -16.15
C GLU A 270 -19.44 -1.40 -15.10
N VAL A 271 -18.56 -2.33 -15.48
CA VAL A 271 -17.51 -2.86 -14.61
C VAL A 271 -16.45 -1.80 -14.33
N CYS A 272 -16.03 -1.05 -15.36
CA CYS A 272 -15.12 0.08 -15.17
C CYS A 272 -15.73 1.13 -14.24
N SER A 273 -17.00 1.47 -14.42
CA SER A 273 -17.72 2.43 -13.57
C SER A 273 -17.90 1.93 -12.14
N PHE A 274 -18.12 0.63 -11.93
CA PHE A 274 -18.14 0.00 -10.61
C PHE A 274 -16.83 0.22 -9.86
N LEU A 275 -15.69 -0.13 -10.49
CA LEU A 275 -14.37 0.00 -9.89
C LEU A 275 -13.96 1.46 -9.66
N GLN A 276 -14.24 2.35 -10.64
CA GLN A 276 -13.96 3.78 -10.51
C GLN A 276 -14.79 4.42 -9.40
N SER A 277 -16.05 4.01 -9.29
CA SER A 277 -16.93 4.48 -8.21
C SER A 277 -16.48 3.98 -6.85
N SER A 278 -15.97 2.75 -6.76
CA SER A 278 -15.40 2.22 -5.52
C SER A 278 -14.13 2.99 -5.12
N ALA A 279 -13.19 3.17 -6.05
CA ALA A 279 -11.98 3.95 -5.80
C ALA A 279 -12.29 5.39 -5.32
N TYR A 280 -13.24 6.06 -5.98
CA TYR A 280 -13.66 7.40 -5.59
C TYR A 280 -14.39 7.41 -4.24
N TYR A 281 -15.26 6.42 -3.97
CA TYR A 281 -15.97 6.25 -2.70
C TYR A 281 -15.02 6.21 -1.50
N TRP A 282 -13.98 5.37 -1.55
CA TRP A 282 -13.00 5.28 -0.47
C TRP A 282 -12.29 6.62 -0.20
N MET A 283 -11.99 7.36 -1.24
CA MET A 283 -11.30 8.65 -1.12
C MET A 283 -12.24 9.79 -0.73
N ASN A 284 -13.51 9.75 -1.17
CA ASN A 284 -14.49 10.80 -0.92
C ASN A 284 -15.24 10.63 0.40
N GLU A 285 -15.67 9.39 0.72
CA GLU A 285 -16.47 9.11 1.91
C GLU A 285 -15.62 8.83 3.17
N PHE A 286 -14.39 8.33 3.00
CA PHE A 286 -13.49 8.02 4.10
C PHE A 286 -12.26 8.92 4.15
N HIS A 287 -12.08 9.82 3.19
CA HIS A 287 -10.97 10.76 3.08
C HIS A 287 -9.58 10.11 2.94
N PHE A 288 -9.47 8.87 2.45
CA PHE A 288 -8.15 8.31 2.15
C PHE A 288 -7.36 9.23 1.23
N ASP A 289 -6.08 9.42 1.53
CA ASP A 289 -5.19 10.31 0.76
C ASP A 289 -4.72 9.70 -0.54
N GLY A 290 -4.76 8.38 -0.64
CA GLY A 290 -4.30 7.68 -1.83
C GLY A 290 -4.71 6.21 -1.85
N LEU A 291 -4.42 5.59 -2.99
CA LEU A 291 -4.63 4.17 -3.24
C LEU A 291 -3.32 3.52 -3.71
N ARG A 292 -2.96 2.41 -3.10
CA ARG A 292 -2.00 1.46 -3.70
C ARG A 292 -2.81 0.46 -4.52
N MET A 293 -2.53 0.36 -5.79
CA MET A 293 -3.22 -0.57 -6.68
C MET A 293 -2.43 -1.85 -6.82
N ASP A 294 -3.07 -2.93 -6.39
CA ASP A 294 -2.55 -4.29 -6.41
C ASP A 294 -2.42 -4.81 -7.84
N ALA A 295 -1.35 -5.58 -8.09
CA ALA A 295 -1.12 -6.37 -9.30
C ALA A 295 -1.36 -5.61 -10.63
N VAL A 296 -0.89 -4.36 -10.72
CA VAL A 296 -1.08 -3.52 -11.93
C VAL A 296 -0.52 -4.19 -13.19
N GLY A 297 0.54 -5.01 -13.05
CA GLY A 297 1.06 -5.82 -14.14
C GLY A 297 0.01 -6.72 -14.80
N ASN A 298 -0.93 -7.26 -14.01
CA ASN A 298 -2.02 -8.10 -14.50
C ASN A 298 -3.13 -7.30 -15.22
N LEU A 299 -3.18 -5.98 -15.00
CA LEU A 299 -4.01 -5.07 -15.80
C LEU A 299 -3.31 -4.68 -17.11
N ILE A 300 -2.00 -4.46 -17.08
CA ILE A 300 -1.22 -4.06 -18.25
C ILE A 300 -1.17 -5.19 -19.29
N TYR A 301 -0.79 -6.37 -18.84
CA TYR A 301 -0.64 -7.54 -19.69
C TYR A 301 -1.65 -8.64 -19.32
N TRP A 302 -2.11 -9.39 -20.33
CA TRP A 302 -2.98 -10.52 -20.07
C TRP A 302 -2.33 -11.52 -19.10
N GLN A 303 -2.97 -11.73 -17.92
CA GLN A 303 -2.47 -12.59 -16.85
C GLN A 303 -1.06 -12.19 -16.33
N GLY A 304 -0.70 -10.90 -16.39
CA GLY A 304 0.60 -10.40 -15.95
C GLY A 304 1.79 -10.81 -16.84
N ASP A 305 1.54 -11.49 -17.96
CA ASP A 305 2.56 -12.02 -18.84
C ASP A 305 2.72 -11.17 -20.11
N ALA A 306 3.83 -10.44 -20.21
CA ALA A 306 4.13 -9.58 -21.37
C ALA A 306 4.12 -10.32 -22.72
N SER A 307 4.39 -11.63 -22.72
CA SER A 307 4.36 -12.44 -23.96
C SER A 307 2.94 -12.63 -24.51
N ARG A 308 1.91 -12.43 -23.67
CA ARG A 308 0.50 -12.50 -24.07
C ARG A 308 -0.04 -11.19 -24.65
N GLY A 309 0.77 -10.13 -24.64
CA GLY A 309 0.42 -8.80 -25.12
C GLY A 309 -0.36 -7.97 -24.13
N GLU A 310 -0.53 -6.69 -24.48
CA GLU A 310 -1.20 -5.70 -23.64
C GLU A 310 -2.72 -5.91 -23.62
N ASN A 311 -3.33 -5.73 -22.44
CA ASN A 311 -4.77 -5.63 -22.28
C ASN A 311 -5.22 -4.18 -22.48
N LEU A 312 -5.51 -3.82 -23.74
CA LEU A 312 -5.84 -2.44 -24.12
C LEU A 312 -7.09 -1.91 -23.40
N ALA A 313 -8.03 -2.77 -23.04
CA ALA A 313 -9.23 -2.38 -22.29
C ALA A 313 -8.90 -2.00 -20.85
N ALA A 314 -8.07 -2.80 -20.18
CA ALA A 314 -7.61 -2.49 -18.81
C ALA A 314 -6.67 -1.29 -18.80
N LEU A 315 -5.80 -1.11 -19.78
CA LEU A 315 -4.98 0.10 -19.92
C LEU A 315 -5.84 1.37 -20.07
N LYS A 316 -6.92 1.30 -20.88
CA LYS A 316 -7.89 2.39 -20.98
C LYS A 316 -8.58 2.65 -19.65
N PHE A 317 -8.99 1.60 -18.94
CA PHE A 317 -9.60 1.71 -17.62
C PHE A 317 -8.67 2.41 -16.63
N ILE A 318 -7.39 1.97 -16.49
CA ILE A 318 -6.41 2.58 -15.58
C ILE A 318 -6.28 4.09 -15.88
N ARG A 319 -6.07 4.46 -17.15
CA ARG A 319 -5.92 5.87 -17.54
C ARG A 319 -7.16 6.69 -17.18
N THR A 320 -8.35 6.16 -17.48
CA THR A 320 -9.61 6.85 -17.17
C THR A 320 -9.81 7.01 -15.67
N MET A 321 -9.52 5.96 -14.89
CA MET A 321 -9.64 5.97 -13.43
C MET A 321 -8.66 6.96 -12.81
N ASN A 322 -7.37 6.86 -13.15
CA ASN A 322 -6.34 7.71 -12.54
C ASN A 322 -6.57 9.19 -12.89
N GLN A 323 -6.88 9.49 -14.15
CA GLN A 323 -7.21 10.86 -14.54
C GLN A 323 -8.45 11.38 -13.83
N GLY A 324 -9.53 10.58 -13.81
CA GLY A 324 -10.80 10.99 -13.19
C GLY A 324 -10.71 11.16 -11.67
N LEU A 325 -9.88 10.35 -10.98
CA LEU A 325 -9.57 10.55 -9.56
C LEU A 325 -8.80 11.85 -9.33
N LYS A 326 -7.78 12.13 -10.14
CA LYS A 326 -6.99 13.38 -10.06
C LYS A 326 -7.82 14.64 -10.37
N GLU A 327 -8.79 14.55 -11.27
CA GLU A 327 -9.71 15.65 -11.57
C GLU A 327 -10.64 15.97 -10.40
N ARG A 328 -11.07 14.95 -9.63
CA ARG A 328 -11.97 15.09 -8.48
C ARG A 328 -11.25 15.38 -7.18
N ILE A 329 -10.07 14.79 -7.02
CA ILE A 329 -9.21 14.89 -5.84
C ILE A 329 -7.78 15.18 -6.31
N PRO A 330 -7.45 16.42 -6.69
CA PRO A 330 -6.20 16.76 -7.39
C PRO A 330 -4.92 16.36 -6.65
N ASP A 331 -4.96 16.35 -5.31
CA ASP A 331 -3.81 16.08 -4.46
C ASP A 331 -3.78 14.64 -3.90
N CYS A 332 -4.55 13.71 -4.48
CA CYS A 332 -4.48 12.30 -4.12
C CYS A 332 -3.19 11.65 -4.62
N LEU A 333 -2.76 10.59 -3.95
CA LEU A 333 -1.59 9.80 -4.30
C LEU A 333 -1.99 8.42 -4.85
N LEU A 334 -1.44 8.04 -5.99
CA LEU A 334 -1.73 6.77 -6.65
C LEU A 334 -0.42 5.98 -6.81
N PHE A 335 -0.38 4.80 -6.20
CA PHE A 335 0.78 3.91 -6.20
C PHE A 335 0.48 2.68 -7.05
N ALA A 336 1.42 2.29 -7.91
CA ALA A 336 1.32 1.06 -8.70
C ALA A 336 2.24 -0.02 -8.15
N GLU A 337 1.70 -1.18 -7.79
CA GLU A 337 2.49 -2.39 -7.65
C GLU A 337 2.61 -3.02 -9.04
N ASP A 338 3.78 -2.88 -9.64
CA ASP A 338 4.07 -3.39 -10.98
C ASP A 338 5.53 -3.80 -11.13
N SER A 339 5.75 -5.05 -11.49
CA SER A 339 7.07 -5.64 -11.77
C SER A 339 7.40 -5.71 -13.25
N THR A 340 6.50 -5.27 -14.14
CA THR A 340 6.65 -5.42 -15.58
C THR A 340 7.59 -4.38 -16.19
N PRO A 341 8.13 -4.62 -17.38
CA PRO A 341 8.97 -3.65 -18.08
C PRO A 341 8.16 -2.52 -18.77
N TYR A 342 6.86 -2.42 -18.53
CA TYR A 342 6.02 -1.36 -19.08
C TYR A 342 6.54 0.02 -18.66
N GLN A 343 6.65 0.93 -19.63
CA GLN A 343 7.20 2.26 -19.40
C GLN A 343 6.11 3.33 -19.31
N GLY A 344 6.37 4.37 -18.52
CA GLY A 344 5.45 5.48 -18.37
C GLY A 344 4.30 5.19 -17.40
N VAL A 345 4.49 4.27 -16.46
CA VAL A 345 3.53 4.00 -15.38
C VAL A 345 3.25 5.30 -14.59
N THR A 346 4.29 6.06 -14.30
CA THR A 346 4.20 7.32 -13.55
C THR A 346 4.12 8.58 -14.41
N LYS A 347 4.12 8.45 -15.73
CA LYS A 347 3.86 9.58 -16.62
C LYS A 347 2.39 10.00 -16.56
N PRO A 348 2.10 11.30 -16.66
CA PRO A 348 0.73 11.79 -16.81
C PRO A 348 -0.01 11.16 -17.99
N VAL A 349 -1.32 11.01 -17.86
CA VAL A 349 -2.16 10.40 -18.92
C VAL A 349 -2.08 11.21 -20.22
N TRP A 350 -2.04 12.55 -20.14
CA TRP A 350 -1.93 13.41 -21.34
C TRP A 350 -0.57 13.30 -22.06
N GLU A 351 0.45 12.71 -21.43
CA GLU A 351 1.74 12.37 -22.03
C GLU A 351 1.81 10.91 -22.49
N GLY A 352 0.66 10.21 -22.48
CA GLY A 352 0.55 8.81 -22.87
C GLY A 352 0.86 7.79 -21.76
N GLY A 353 1.11 8.26 -20.53
CA GLY A 353 1.36 7.39 -19.38
C GLY A 353 0.10 6.80 -18.74
N LEU A 354 0.27 6.13 -17.60
CA LEU A 354 -0.84 5.55 -16.82
C LEU A 354 -1.36 6.47 -15.71
N GLY A 355 -0.62 7.53 -15.35
CA GLY A 355 -1.06 8.57 -14.40
C GLY A 355 -0.89 8.21 -12.93
N PHE A 356 -0.08 7.23 -12.58
CA PHE A 356 0.31 6.98 -11.19
C PHE A 356 1.31 8.03 -10.69
N ASP A 357 1.36 8.22 -9.38
CA ASP A 357 2.37 9.07 -8.75
C ASP A 357 3.66 8.32 -8.52
N TYR A 358 3.56 7.07 -8.08
CA TYR A 358 4.69 6.20 -7.75
C TYR A 358 4.51 4.79 -8.31
N LYS A 359 5.63 4.16 -8.62
CA LYS A 359 5.74 2.73 -8.96
C LYS A 359 6.63 2.04 -7.93
N TRP A 360 6.26 0.86 -7.46
CA TRP A 360 7.14 0.03 -6.63
C TRP A 360 8.39 -0.39 -7.41
N ASP A 361 9.58 -0.15 -6.85
CA ASP A 361 10.84 -0.62 -7.43
C ASP A 361 11.16 -2.04 -6.96
N LEU A 362 10.47 -3.01 -7.54
CA LEU A 362 10.70 -4.43 -7.24
C LEU A 362 12.07 -4.91 -7.75
N GLY A 363 12.63 -4.28 -8.78
CA GLY A 363 13.99 -4.55 -9.26
C GLY A 363 15.04 -4.18 -8.22
N TRP A 364 14.98 -2.98 -7.68
CA TRP A 364 15.84 -2.55 -6.56
C TRP A 364 15.71 -3.49 -5.37
N MET A 365 14.49 -3.85 -4.99
CA MET A 365 14.20 -4.72 -3.86
C MET A 365 14.87 -6.08 -4.03
N HIS A 366 14.64 -6.77 -5.16
CA HIS A 366 15.24 -8.08 -5.45
C HIS A 366 16.77 -8.05 -5.47
N ASP A 367 17.37 -7.08 -6.17
CA ASP A 367 18.81 -6.97 -6.28
C ASP A 367 19.47 -6.66 -4.93
N THR A 368 18.88 -5.74 -4.17
CA THR A 368 19.40 -5.35 -2.86
C THR A 368 19.30 -6.50 -1.85
N LEU A 369 18.15 -7.17 -1.76
CA LEU A 369 17.99 -8.32 -0.87
C LEU A 369 18.92 -9.47 -1.26
N SER A 370 19.05 -9.78 -2.55
CA SER A 370 19.97 -10.80 -3.07
C SER A 370 21.45 -10.50 -2.72
N TYR A 371 21.82 -9.23 -2.73
CA TYR A 371 23.16 -8.80 -2.32
C TYR A 371 23.43 -9.07 -0.83
N PHE A 372 22.48 -8.73 0.04
CA PHE A 372 22.65 -8.90 1.49
C PHE A 372 22.48 -10.35 1.97
N GLN A 373 21.78 -11.19 1.20
CA GLN A 373 21.73 -12.64 1.44
C GLN A 373 23.06 -13.33 1.15
N ALA A 374 23.87 -12.78 0.25
CA ALA A 374 25.16 -13.34 -0.13
C ALA A 374 26.18 -13.28 1.01
N ASP A 375 27.07 -14.29 1.07
CA ASP A 375 28.23 -14.25 1.94
C ASP A 375 29.08 -13.00 1.67
N ALA A 376 29.66 -12.43 2.73
CA ALA A 376 30.46 -11.21 2.61
C ALA A 376 31.57 -11.30 1.55
N LYS A 377 32.15 -12.49 1.37
CA LYS A 377 33.19 -12.74 0.37
C LYS A 377 32.67 -12.75 -1.06
N GLU A 378 31.42 -13.14 -1.27
CA GLU A 378 30.78 -13.13 -2.60
C GLU A 378 30.26 -11.75 -3.03
N ARG A 379 30.16 -10.79 -2.10
CA ARG A 379 29.65 -9.45 -2.38
C ARG A 379 30.50 -8.65 -3.35
N GLN A 380 31.79 -8.96 -3.45
CA GLN A 380 32.67 -8.35 -4.45
C GLN A 380 32.17 -8.63 -5.88
N GLU A 381 31.78 -9.86 -6.17
CA GLU A 381 31.24 -10.27 -7.48
C GLU A 381 29.83 -9.72 -7.74
N LYS A 382 29.05 -9.49 -6.66
CA LYS A 382 27.69 -8.98 -6.71
C LYS A 382 27.61 -7.45 -6.52
N TYR A 383 28.75 -6.77 -6.50
CA TYR A 383 28.86 -5.34 -6.16
C TYR A 383 27.87 -4.47 -6.95
N HIS A 384 27.77 -4.70 -8.26
CA HIS A 384 26.93 -3.89 -9.13
C HIS A 384 25.42 -4.13 -8.99
N LYS A 385 24.96 -5.10 -8.21
CA LYS A 385 23.54 -5.22 -7.86
C LYS A 385 23.02 -3.99 -7.11
N LEU A 386 23.86 -3.36 -6.30
CA LEU A 386 23.47 -2.12 -5.59
C LEU A 386 23.60 -0.85 -6.41
N THR A 387 24.38 -0.86 -7.50
CA THR A 387 24.53 0.32 -8.36
C THR A 387 23.58 0.30 -9.56
N PHE A 388 23.06 -0.87 -9.91
CA PHE A 388 22.28 -1.10 -11.13
C PHE A 388 20.98 -0.30 -11.16
N SER A 389 20.29 -0.16 -10.03
CA SER A 389 19.03 0.61 -9.94
C SER A 389 19.19 2.04 -10.46
N MET A 390 20.33 2.68 -10.23
CA MET A 390 20.57 4.04 -10.69
C MET A 390 20.69 4.18 -12.23
N MET A 391 20.81 3.06 -12.96
CA MET A 391 20.78 3.08 -14.43
C MET A 391 19.39 3.34 -14.99
N TYR A 392 18.33 3.00 -14.25
CA TYR A 392 16.95 3.14 -14.69
C TYR A 392 16.07 4.00 -13.76
N PHE A 393 16.59 4.36 -12.59
CA PHE A 393 15.81 5.02 -11.52
C PHE A 393 15.01 6.24 -12.01
N TYR A 394 15.55 7.04 -12.91
CA TYR A 394 14.90 8.26 -13.40
C TYR A 394 13.88 8.01 -14.53
N ASN A 395 13.61 6.75 -14.89
CA ASN A 395 12.58 6.43 -15.88
C ASN A 395 11.16 6.53 -15.30
N GLU A 396 11.03 6.31 -13.99
CA GLU A 396 9.76 6.38 -13.25
C GLU A 396 9.98 7.09 -11.91
N ARG A 397 8.91 7.47 -11.23
CA ARG A 397 8.97 7.87 -9.83
C ARG A 397 8.79 6.64 -8.95
N TYR A 398 9.90 6.16 -8.39
CA TYR A 398 9.92 4.93 -7.63
C TYR A 398 9.68 5.13 -6.13
N ILE A 399 9.01 4.15 -5.52
CA ILE A 399 9.03 3.89 -4.10
C ILE A 399 9.77 2.58 -3.85
N LEU A 400 10.61 2.54 -2.82
CA LEU A 400 11.41 1.37 -2.46
C LEU A 400 10.61 0.51 -1.47
N PRO A 401 10.06 -0.66 -1.90
CA PRO A 401 9.20 -1.46 -1.07
C PRO A 401 9.98 -2.52 -0.30
N LEU A 402 9.72 -2.62 1.00
CA LEU A 402 9.94 -3.81 1.81
C LEU A 402 8.59 -4.25 2.36
N SER A 403 7.74 -4.75 1.48
CA SER A 403 6.33 -5.03 1.70
C SER A 403 6.06 -6.35 2.42
N HIS A 404 4.79 -6.59 2.73
CA HIS A 404 4.31 -7.85 3.30
C HIS A 404 4.71 -9.08 2.49
N ASP A 405 4.73 -8.99 1.15
CA ASP A 405 5.07 -10.10 0.25
C ASP A 405 6.49 -10.63 0.46
N GLU A 406 7.39 -9.82 0.99
CA GLU A 406 8.79 -10.22 1.18
C GLU A 406 9.03 -10.97 2.49
N VAL A 407 8.03 -11.09 3.36
CA VAL A 407 8.19 -11.69 4.70
C VAL A 407 7.22 -12.83 4.99
N VAL A 408 6.75 -13.50 3.93
CA VAL A 408 5.78 -14.61 3.95
C VAL A 408 6.21 -15.74 3.03
N HIS A 409 5.52 -16.87 3.12
CA HIS A 409 5.62 -18.01 2.19
C HIS A 409 7.02 -18.62 2.07
N GLY A 410 7.78 -18.68 3.16
CA GLY A 410 9.12 -19.26 3.18
C GLY A 410 10.21 -18.36 2.61
N LYS A 411 9.90 -17.07 2.37
CA LYS A 411 10.89 -16.08 1.90
C LYS A 411 11.84 -15.59 2.99
N ALA A 412 11.57 -15.88 4.25
CA ALA A 412 12.23 -15.37 5.45
C ALA A 412 11.96 -13.86 5.69
N THR A 413 12.15 -13.38 6.93
CA THR A 413 12.01 -11.95 7.25
C THR A 413 13.19 -11.13 6.73
N ILE A 414 13.05 -9.80 6.67
CA ILE A 414 14.15 -8.92 6.23
C ILE A 414 15.40 -9.12 7.09
N ALA A 415 15.25 -9.23 8.41
CA ALA A 415 16.38 -9.50 9.30
C ALA A 415 17.01 -10.88 9.05
N GLN A 416 16.20 -11.91 8.77
CA GLN A 416 16.71 -13.26 8.48
C GLN A 416 17.43 -13.34 7.13
N LYS A 417 17.05 -12.53 6.15
CA LYS A 417 17.72 -12.43 4.85
C LYS A 417 19.15 -11.89 4.96
N MET A 418 19.51 -11.19 6.04
CA MET A 418 20.89 -10.78 6.28
C MET A 418 21.76 -12.01 6.50
N ASN A 419 22.91 -12.08 5.82
CA ASN A 419 23.82 -13.22 5.91
C ASN A 419 24.42 -13.40 7.32
N GLY A 420 24.79 -14.62 7.66
CA GLY A 420 25.47 -14.96 8.92
C GLY A 420 24.55 -15.31 10.09
N GLY A 421 25.16 -15.54 11.25
CA GLY A 421 24.44 -15.88 12.48
C GLY A 421 23.70 -14.71 13.11
N TYR A 422 22.90 -14.98 14.16
CA TYR A 422 22.00 -14.03 14.81
C TYR A 422 22.64 -12.66 15.09
N ASP A 423 23.78 -12.62 15.81
CA ASP A 423 24.44 -11.36 16.15
C ASP A 423 24.98 -10.60 14.93
N GLY A 424 25.36 -11.32 13.87
CA GLY A 424 25.88 -10.75 12.63
C GLY A 424 24.81 -10.11 11.75
N LYS A 425 23.54 -10.45 11.94
CA LYS A 425 22.42 -9.93 11.14
C LYS A 425 22.13 -8.45 11.43
N PHE A 426 22.16 -8.04 12.68
CA PHE A 426 21.79 -6.67 13.08
C PHE A 426 22.70 -5.56 12.54
N PRO A 427 24.04 -5.69 12.55
CA PRO A 427 24.91 -4.71 11.87
C PRO A 427 24.59 -4.58 10.38
N GLN A 428 24.37 -5.71 9.70
CA GLN A 428 24.03 -5.72 8.28
C GLN A 428 22.66 -5.09 8.03
N ALA A 429 21.64 -5.43 8.82
CA ALA A 429 20.31 -4.84 8.71
C ALA A 429 20.36 -3.31 8.91
N ARG A 430 21.12 -2.80 9.91
CA ARG A 430 21.28 -1.35 10.09
C ARG A 430 21.94 -0.69 8.89
N ALA A 431 23.01 -1.29 8.35
CA ALA A 431 23.70 -0.76 7.17
C ALA A 431 22.84 -0.83 5.90
N PHE A 432 22.06 -1.91 5.74
CA PHE A 432 21.07 -2.08 4.68
C PHE A 432 19.99 -0.99 4.71
N TYR A 433 19.35 -0.76 5.87
CA TYR A 433 18.34 0.28 5.99
C TYR A 433 18.91 1.69 5.77
N MET A 434 20.13 1.97 6.22
CA MET A 434 20.78 3.24 5.85
C MET A 434 21.00 3.34 4.34
N TYR A 435 21.35 2.25 3.65
CA TYR A 435 21.44 2.27 2.18
C TYR A 435 20.08 2.57 1.54
N MET A 436 19.02 1.87 1.94
CA MET A 436 17.67 2.10 1.46
C MET A 436 17.23 3.57 1.64
N TYR A 437 17.46 4.13 2.84
CA TYR A 437 17.02 5.49 3.16
C TYR A 437 17.86 6.58 2.48
N ALA A 438 19.10 6.29 2.16
CA ALA A 438 19.95 7.21 1.38
C ALA A 438 19.73 7.08 -0.13
N HIS A 439 19.32 5.93 -0.64
CA HIS A 439 18.96 5.75 -2.05
C HIS A 439 17.78 6.68 -2.41
N PRO A 440 17.73 7.30 -3.60
CA PRO A 440 16.58 8.06 -4.04
C PRO A 440 15.28 7.24 -4.03
N GLY A 441 14.14 7.92 -3.91
CA GLY A 441 12.81 7.32 -3.91
C GLY A 441 12.09 7.38 -2.57
N ALA A 442 10.77 7.29 -2.60
CA ALA A 442 9.93 7.16 -1.41
C ALA A 442 10.22 5.83 -0.69
N LYS A 443 9.81 5.70 0.58
CA LYS A 443 10.10 4.52 1.41
C LYS A 443 8.81 3.84 1.83
N LEU A 444 8.79 2.51 1.73
CA LEU A 444 7.73 1.67 2.28
C LEU A 444 8.36 0.54 3.09
N ASN A 445 7.90 0.40 4.33
CA ASN A 445 8.36 -0.64 5.24
C ASN A 445 7.18 -1.32 5.91
N PHE A 446 7.08 -2.65 5.75
CA PHE A 446 6.02 -3.43 6.35
C PHE A 446 6.24 -3.60 7.85
N MET A 447 5.13 -3.60 8.59
CA MET A 447 5.09 -3.81 10.04
C MET A 447 5.88 -5.05 10.48
N GLY A 448 6.62 -4.93 11.59
CA GLY A 448 7.47 -5.99 12.12
C GLY A 448 8.90 -5.98 11.59
N ASN A 449 9.17 -5.40 10.42
CA ASN A 449 10.52 -5.25 9.90
C ASN A 449 11.38 -4.38 10.83
N GLU A 450 10.81 -3.33 11.43
CA GLU A 450 11.48 -2.43 12.37
C GLU A 450 11.77 -3.07 13.74
N LEU A 451 11.12 -4.19 14.05
CA LEU A 451 11.41 -5.02 15.23
C LEU A 451 12.55 -6.01 14.98
N ALA A 452 13.03 -6.11 13.74
CA ALA A 452 13.88 -7.20 13.25
C ALA A 452 13.25 -8.58 13.55
N GLN A 453 11.94 -8.71 13.28
CA GLN A 453 11.19 -9.93 13.55
C GLN A 453 11.84 -11.14 12.88
N LEU A 454 11.87 -12.28 13.59
CA LEU A 454 12.50 -13.51 13.11
C LEU A 454 11.50 -14.53 12.59
N LYS A 455 10.24 -14.43 13.02
CA LYS A 455 9.12 -15.21 12.49
C LYS A 455 8.51 -14.47 11.30
N GLU A 456 8.26 -15.17 10.20
CA GLU A 456 7.48 -14.62 9.10
C GLU A 456 6.12 -14.11 9.58
N TRP A 457 5.61 -13.08 8.91
CA TRP A 457 4.30 -12.54 9.23
C TRP A 457 3.21 -13.59 9.01
N CYS A 458 2.22 -13.58 9.90
CA CYS A 458 1.02 -14.40 9.85
C CYS A 458 -0.17 -13.54 10.30
N GLU A 459 -1.24 -13.53 9.53
CA GLU A 459 -2.45 -12.74 9.80
C GLU A 459 -3.16 -13.17 11.10
N LYS A 460 -2.92 -14.40 11.56
CA LYS A 460 -3.54 -14.98 12.76
C LYS A 460 -2.90 -14.50 14.05
N ASP A 461 -1.63 -14.07 13.99
CA ASP A 461 -0.85 -13.68 15.16
C ASP A 461 -0.64 -12.15 15.18
N GLU A 462 -0.46 -11.56 16.35
CA GLU A 462 0.07 -10.19 16.42
C GLU A 462 1.59 -10.18 16.16
N LEU A 463 2.15 -8.99 15.91
CA LEU A 463 3.61 -8.84 15.82
C LEU A 463 4.29 -9.32 17.10
N ASP A 464 5.52 -9.82 16.97
CA ASP A 464 6.33 -10.32 18.09
C ASP A 464 6.83 -9.17 18.99
N TRP A 465 5.92 -8.40 19.59
CA TRP A 465 6.23 -7.29 20.50
C TRP A 465 7.14 -7.67 21.66
N ILE A 466 7.15 -8.96 22.02
CA ILE A 466 8.03 -9.50 23.07
C ILE A 466 9.52 -9.30 22.73
N LEU A 467 9.88 -9.17 21.45
CA LEU A 467 11.25 -8.96 20.99
C LEU A 467 11.84 -7.67 21.57
N LEU A 468 11.04 -6.66 21.84
CA LEU A 468 11.49 -5.41 22.45
C LEU A 468 12.01 -5.55 23.88
N LYS A 469 11.80 -6.71 24.54
CA LYS A 469 12.44 -7.04 25.82
C LYS A 469 13.89 -7.50 25.66
N PHE A 470 14.34 -7.79 24.43
CA PHE A 470 15.71 -8.19 24.15
C PHE A 470 16.52 -6.98 23.68
N PRO A 471 17.66 -6.68 24.34
CA PRO A 471 18.42 -5.44 24.10
C PRO A 471 18.81 -5.20 22.64
N VAL A 472 19.08 -6.25 21.88
CA VAL A 472 19.50 -6.12 20.47
C VAL A 472 18.33 -5.68 19.57
N HIS A 473 17.13 -6.19 19.81
CA HIS A 473 15.91 -5.80 19.09
C HIS A 473 15.45 -4.40 19.49
N GLU A 474 15.46 -4.09 20.80
CA GLU A 474 15.18 -2.74 21.30
C GLU A 474 16.13 -1.70 20.68
N ALA A 475 17.43 -2.01 20.66
CA ALA A 475 18.42 -1.12 20.04
C ALA A 475 18.23 -0.96 18.54
N PHE A 476 17.82 -2.03 17.83
CA PHE A 476 17.48 -1.97 16.41
C PHE A 476 16.23 -1.13 16.15
N HIS A 477 15.19 -1.34 16.92
CA HIS A 477 13.94 -0.56 16.85
C HIS A 477 14.19 0.94 17.07
N LYS A 478 15.00 1.29 18.06
CA LYS A 478 15.46 2.67 18.29
C LYS A 478 16.26 3.22 17.11
N PHE A 479 17.12 2.38 16.51
CA PHE A 479 17.87 2.76 15.30
C PHE A 479 16.91 3.10 14.15
N MET A 480 15.87 2.28 13.91
CA MET A 480 14.89 2.52 12.86
C MET A 480 14.13 3.84 13.08
N ALA A 481 13.71 4.13 14.32
CA ALA A 481 13.07 5.40 14.66
C ALA A 481 13.99 6.61 14.38
N ASP A 482 15.27 6.54 14.82
CA ASP A 482 16.24 7.62 14.59
C ASP A 482 16.58 7.78 13.08
N LEU A 483 16.61 6.68 12.31
CA LEU A 483 16.82 6.71 10.85
C LEU A 483 15.64 7.37 10.13
N ASN A 484 14.41 6.97 10.45
CA ASN A 484 13.19 7.57 9.92
C ASN A 484 13.15 9.08 10.21
N GLN A 485 13.43 9.48 11.45
CA GLN A 485 13.50 10.90 11.82
C GLN A 485 14.61 11.65 11.07
N CYS A 486 15.75 11.00 10.84
CA CYS A 486 16.84 11.56 10.04
C CYS A 486 16.38 11.80 8.59
N TYR A 487 15.68 10.84 8.00
CA TYR A 487 15.12 10.96 6.65
C TYR A 487 14.12 12.11 6.55
N LEU A 488 13.14 12.19 7.46
CA LEU A 488 12.11 13.22 7.43
C LEU A 488 12.65 14.65 7.63
N LYS A 489 13.75 14.80 8.38
CA LYS A 489 14.31 16.11 8.76
C LYS A 489 15.31 16.68 7.77
N ASN A 490 15.82 15.90 6.84
CA ASN A 490 16.89 16.32 5.95
C ASN A 490 16.40 16.38 4.50
N SER A 491 16.29 17.61 3.97
CA SER A 491 15.80 17.89 2.61
C SER A 491 16.59 17.18 1.52
N ALA A 492 17.89 16.95 1.74
CA ALA A 492 18.74 16.25 0.79
C ALA A 492 18.27 14.82 0.45
N PHE A 493 17.49 14.18 1.33
CA PHE A 493 16.99 12.82 1.06
C PHE A 493 15.70 12.75 0.23
N SER A 494 15.03 13.88 -0.01
CA SER A 494 13.72 13.86 -0.69
C SER A 494 13.49 14.97 -1.70
N GLN A 495 14.02 16.18 -1.46
CA GLN A 495 13.65 17.36 -2.25
C GLN A 495 13.93 17.22 -3.75
N ARG A 496 14.94 16.44 -4.13
CA ARG A 496 15.33 16.20 -5.52
C ARG A 496 15.45 14.71 -5.84
N ASP A 497 14.59 13.89 -5.23
CA ASP A 497 14.62 12.44 -5.43
C ASP A 497 14.50 12.03 -6.90
N PHE A 498 13.64 12.71 -7.65
CA PHE A 498 13.33 12.37 -9.04
C PHE A 498 14.02 13.29 -10.05
N SER A 499 15.10 13.94 -9.62
CA SER A 499 15.96 14.78 -10.46
C SER A 499 17.40 14.29 -10.41
N GLN A 500 18.06 14.19 -11.56
CA GLN A 500 19.43 13.68 -11.66
C GLN A 500 20.44 14.49 -10.84
N ASP A 501 20.17 15.77 -10.57
CA ASP A 501 21.02 16.63 -9.74
C ASP A 501 20.82 16.41 -8.23
N GLY A 502 19.88 15.56 -7.82
CA GLY A 502 19.65 15.16 -6.43
C GLY A 502 20.55 14.03 -5.92
N PHE A 503 21.28 13.37 -6.82
CA PHE A 503 22.16 12.24 -6.52
C PHE A 503 23.48 12.34 -7.30
N SER A 504 24.58 11.99 -6.65
CA SER A 504 25.87 11.89 -7.32
C SER A 504 26.73 10.79 -6.70
N TRP A 505 27.19 9.86 -7.50
CA TRP A 505 28.23 8.93 -7.05
C TRP A 505 29.52 9.69 -6.72
N VAL A 506 30.06 9.46 -5.53
CA VAL A 506 31.41 9.86 -5.16
C VAL A 506 32.38 8.76 -5.56
N ASP A 507 32.05 7.52 -5.24
CA ASP A 507 32.78 6.36 -5.69
C ASP A 507 31.87 5.11 -5.68
N CYS A 508 31.75 4.46 -6.82
CA CYS A 508 31.04 3.20 -7.03
C CYS A 508 31.91 2.13 -7.71
N HIS A 509 33.26 2.23 -7.52
CA HIS A 509 34.26 1.33 -8.09
C HIS A 509 35.21 0.79 -6.99
N GLN A 510 34.63 0.42 -5.85
CA GLN A 510 35.36 -0.16 -4.72
C GLN A 510 34.91 -1.60 -4.46
N GLU A 511 34.83 -2.40 -5.51
CA GLU A 511 34.35 -3.79 -5.49
C GLU A 511 35.13 -4.63 -4.47
N GLN A 512 36.46 -4.51 -4.47
CA GLN A 512 37.34 -5.26 -3.57
C GLN A 512 37.12 -4.96 -2.09
N LYS A 513 36.54 -3.79 -1.78
CA LYS A 513 36.26 -3.34 -0.42
C LYS A 513 34.79 -3.39 -0.07
N CYS A 514 33.90 -3.68 -1.03
CA CYS A 514 32.45 -3.58 -0.88
C CYS A 514 32.03 -2.21 -0.28
N MET A 515 32.68 -1.14 -0.72
CA MET A 515 32.38 0.21 -0.26
C MET A 515 31.61 0.99 -1.34
N TYR A 516 30.66 1.80 -0.90
CA TYR A 516 29.87 2.68 -1.74
C TYR A 516 29.84 4.07 -1.12
N LEU A 517 30.05 5.10 -1.93
CA LEU A 517 30.01 6.48 -1.49
C LEU A 517 29.20 7.31 -2.50
N PHE A 518 28.21 8.04 -2.01
CA PHE A 518 27.44 8.96 -2.83
C PHE A 518 26.92 10.17 -2.06
N GLU A 519 26.60 11.20 -2.79
CA GLU A 519 25.97 12.42 -2.27
C GLU A 519 24.47 12.40 -2.53
N ARG A 520 23.71 12.87 -1.54
CA ARG A 520 22.33 13.32 -1.69
C ARG A 520 22.32 14.85 -1.60
N ILE A 521 21.62 15.48 -2.54
CA ILE A 521 21.73 16.92 -2.77
C ILE A 521 20.35 17.55 -2.84
N SER A 522 20.14 18.61 -2.07
CA SER A 522 19.00 19.54 -2.20
C SER A 522 19.50 20.96 -2.52
N GLY A 523 18.60 21.95 -2.55
CA GLY A 523 19.00 23.33 -2.82
C GLY A 523 19.95 23.92 -1.77
N ASP A 524 19.79 23.52 -0.51
CA ASP A 524 20.46 24.09 0.66
C ASP A 524 21.28 23.07 1.45
N GLN A 525 21.20 21.78 1.13
CA GLN A 525 21.81 20.72 1.90
C GLN A 525 22.49 19.67 1.03
N LYS A 526 23.62 19.18 1.50
CA LYS A 526 24.34 18.07 0.89
C LYS A 526 24.75 17.07 1.95
N ILE A 527 24.41 15.81 1.73
CA ILE A 527 24.73 14.68 2.62
C ILE A 527 25.63 13.70 1.87
N LEU A 528 26.79 13.41 2.43
CA LEU A 528 27.67 12.32 2.00
C LEU A 528 27.27 11.04 2.76
N ALA A 529 26.86 10.02 2.03
CA ALA A 529 26.59 8.69 2.54
C ALA A 529 27.76 7.75 2.23
N VAL A 530 28.25 7.07 3.26
CA VAL A 530 29.43 6.16 3.19
C VAL A 530 29.05 4.81 3.75
N PHE A 531 29.27 3.75 2.96
CA PHE A 531 28.91 2.37 3.30
C PHE A 531 30.11 1.44 3.21
N ASN A 532 30.22 0.53 4.15
CA ASN A 532 31.10 -0.64 4.10
C ASN A 532 30.26 -1.89 4.35
N PHE A 533 30.07 -2.70 3.33
CA PHE A 533 29.29 -3.95 3.41
C PHE A 533 30.19 -5.20 3.46
N SER A 534 31.51 -5.02 3.66
CA SER A 534 32.45 -6.12 3.93
C SER A 534 32.47 -6.47 5.42
N ASP A 535 33.01 -7.61 5.74
CA ASP A 535 33.30 -8.11 7.11
C ASP A 535 34.59 -7.55 7.72
N GLU A 536 35.30 -6.67 6.99
CA GLU A 536 36.53 -6.05 7.40
C GLU A 536 36.41 -4.55 7.66
N ILE A 537 37.39 -4.01 8.43
CA ILE A 537 37.52 -2.55 8.56
C ILE A 537 38.12 -2.00 7.27
N GLN A 538 37.42 -1.10 6.61
CA GLN A 538 37.88 -0.45 5.39
C GLN A 538 38.40 0.97 5.66
N LYS A 539 39.43 1.34 4.92
CA LYS A 539 39.92 2.73 4.84
C LYS A 539 39.63 3.28 3.46
N TYR A 540 39.12 4.49 3.43
CA TYR A 540 38.89 5.23 2.20
C TYR A 540 39.42 6.65 2.34
N THR A 541 40.22 7.11 1.39
CA THR A 541 40.70 8.48 1.31
C THR A 541 39.87 9.20 0.26
N LEU A 542 39.10 10.20 0.68
CA LEU A 542 38.28 10.99 -0.21
C LEU A 542 39.16 11.96 -1.02
N GLU A 543 39.00 11.98 -2.33
CA GLU A 543 39.74 12.92 -3.20
C GLU A 543 39.06 14.29 -3.28
N LYS A 544 37.76 14.34 -3.00
CA LYS A 544 36.97 15.58 -2.98
C LYS A 544 37.10 16.26 -1.62
N ASP A 545 37.45 17.53 -1.60
CA ASP A 545 37.49 18.33 -0.37
C ASP A 545 36.14 18.96 -0.08
N TYR A 546 35.70 18.86 1.18
CA TYR A 546 34.60 19.63 1.76
C TYR A 546 35.15 20.51 2.87
N ALA A 547 34.57 21.70 3.03
CA ALA A 547 34.99 22.63 4.07
C ALA A 547 34.71 22.12 5.50
N GLY A 548 33.79 21.15 5.65
CA GLY A 548 33.47 20.53 6.93
C GLY A 548 32.61 19.31 6.80
N TYR A 549 32.62 18.48 7.86
CA TYR A 549 31.84 17.26 8.00
C TYR A 549 31.16 17.26 9.36
N GLU A 550 29.85 17.07 9.38
CA GLU A 550 29.05 16.87 10.60
C GLU A 550 28.36 15.52 10.53
N LEU A 551 28.65 14.62 11.47
CA LEU A 551 28.02 13.32 11.53
C LEU A 551 26.54 13.46 11.90
N LEU A 552 25.64 13.04 11.01
CA LEU A 552 24.19 12.97 11.23
C LEU A 552 23.77 11.66 11.88
N LEU A 553 24.24 10.53 11.31
CA LEU A 553 23.88 9.19 11.77
C LEU A 553 25.01 8.19 11.44
N ALA A 554 25.21 7.22 12.34
CA ALA A 554 26.09 6.07 12.08
C ALA A 554 25.45 4.78 12.62
N SER A 555 25.47 3.72 11.82
CA SER A 555 24.84 2.44 12.16
C SER A 555 25.53 1.66 13.27
N ASP A 556 26.81 1.94 13.52
CA ASP A 556 27.67 1.25 14.50
C ASP A 556 27.78 1.96 15.86
N MET A 557 26.87 2.91 16.14
CA MET A 557 26.80 3.59 17.45
C MET A 557 26.44 2.62 18.57
N VAL A 558 27.02 2.83 19.77
CA VAL A 558 26.75 2.04 20.97
C VAL A 558 25.26 2.03 21.33
N LYS A 559 24.54 3.15 21.15
CA LYS A 559 23.09 3.25 21.42
C LYS A 559 22.21 2.36 20.53
N TYR A 560 22.77 1.81 19.44
CA TYR A 560 22.12 0.87 18.51
C TYR A 560 22.70 -0.55 18.61
N GLY A 561 23.43 -0.87 19.69
CA GLY A 561 24.11 -2.15 19.82
C GLY A 561 25.45 -2.25 19.04
N GLY A 562 25.94 -1.15 18.50
CA GLY A 562 27.25 -1.04 17.89
C GLY A 562 28.38 -0.89 18.91
N LYS A 563 29.61 -0.76 18.43
CA LYS A 563 30.82 -0.71 19.28
C LYS A 563 31.46 0.68 19.37
N LYS A 564 30.93 1.68 18.65
CA LYS A 564 31.56 3.00 18.57
C LYS A 564 30.78 4.08 19.29
N ARG A 565 31.55 4.96 19.96
CA ARG A 565 31.08 6.24 20.49
C ARG A 565 31.54 7.34 19.54
N TYR A 566 30.59 8.14 19.07
CA TYR A 566 30.87 9.28 18.20
C TYR A 566 30.65 10.59 18.94
N THR A 567 31.46 11.60 18.63
CA THR A 567 31.21 12.99 19.00
C THR A 567 30.54 13.71 17.86
N LYS A 568 29.69 14.71 18.12
CA LYS A 568 28.99 15.49 17.07
C LYS A 568 29.92 16.16 16.06
N LYS A 569 31.21 16.34 16.42
CA LYS A 569 32.24 16.90 15.55
C LYS A 569 33.35 15.88 15.36
N GLU A 570 33.12 14.87 14.54
CA GLU A 570 34.23 14.02 14.11
C GLU A 570 35.05 14.80 13.07
N LYS A 571 36.23 15.33 13.49
CA LYS A 571 37.18 15.93 12.54
C LYS A 571 37.82 14.80 11.75
N VAL A 572 37.43 14.67 10.51
CA VAL A 572 37.94 13.62 9.59
C VAL A 572 39.13 14.12 8.76
N ILE A 573 39.64 15.32 9.04
CA ILE A 573 40.68 15.94 8.22
C ILE A 573 42.05 15.65 8.80
N THR A 574 42.87 14.94 8.04
CA THR A 574 44.34 14.88 8.24
C THR A 574 45.03 15.26 6.93
N GLY A 575 45.76 16.40 6.94
CA GLY A 575 46.64 16.78 5.85
C GLY A 575 45.96 17.13 4.51
N GLY A 576 44.77 17.72 4.51
CA GLY A 576 44.07 18.18 3.30
C GLY A 576 43.21 17.13 2.58
N LYS A 577 43.22 15.88 3.02
CA LYS A 577 42.33 14.80 2.50
C LYS A 577 41.56 14.16 3.64
N ALA A 578 40.23 13.97 3.47
CA ALA A 578 39.42 13.26 4.43
C ALA A 578 39.70 11.75 4.34
N VAL A 579 40.01 11.11 5.48
CA VAL A 579 40.23 9.68 5.58
C VAL A 579 39.16 9.05 6.45
N PHE A 580 38.32 8.22 5.85
CA PHE A 580 37.31 7.44 6.56
C PHE A 580 37.87 6.06 6.97
N LYS A 581 37.66 5.70 8.23
CA LYS A 581 37.86 4.34 8.73
C LYS A 581 36.50 3.80 9.14
N ILE A 582 35.93 2.95 8.29
CA ILE A 582 34.56 2.42 8.43
C ILE A 582 34.63 0.97 8.92
N GLY A 583 33.91 0.67 10.00
CA GLY A 583 33.83 -0.69 10.56
C GLY A 583 33.13 -1.68 9.63
N PRO A 584 33.21 -2.99 9.91
CA PRO A 584 32.47 -4.01 9.17
C PRO A 584 30.96 -3.74 9.20
N PHE A 585 30.28 -4.02 8.10
CA PHE A 585 28.81 -3.89 7.99
C PHE A 585 28.29 -2.60 8.61
N SER A 586 28.88 -1.45 8.25
CA SER A 586 28.48 -0.17 8.82
C SER A 586 28.35 0.93 7.78
N ALA A 587 27.50 1.91 8.13
CA ALA A 587 27.17 3.06 7.29
C ALA A 587 27.20 4.34 8.10
N ARG A 588 27.44 5.48 7.41
CA ARG A 588 27.45 6.81 8.01
C ARG A 588 26.86 7.84 7.05
N TYR A 589 26.14 8.82 7.62
CA TYR A 589 25.72 10.02 6.94
C TYR A 589 26.45 11.23 7.51
N TYR A 590 27.01 12.04 6.65
CA TYR A 590 27.63 13.30 7.00
C TYR A 590 26.95 14.47 6.27
N LEU A 591 26.53 15.47 7.03
CA LEU A 591 26.26 16.77 6.45
C LEU A 591 27.60 17.40 6.06
N VAL A 592 27.76 17.74 4.80
CA VAL A 592 29.00 18.32 4.26
C VAL A 592 28.81 19.75 3.80
N LYS A 593 29.86 20.57 3.94
CA LYS A 593 29.85 22.00 3.61
C LYS A 593 30.90 22.29 2.57
#